data_7ef584da582911f0edfc6d2173e99add
#
_entry.id   7ef584da582911f0edfc6d2173e99add
#
_cell.length_a   1.000
_cell.length_b   1.000
_cell.length_c   1.000
_cell.angle_alpha   90.00
_cell.angle_beta   90.00
_cell.angle_gamma   90.00
#
_symmetry.space_group_name_H-M   'P 1'
#
loop_
_entity.id
_entity.type
_entity.pdbx_description
1 polymer ?
#
loop_
_entity_poly.entity_id
_entity_poly.type
_entity_poly.pdbx_seq_one_letter_code
_entity_poly.pdbx_strand_id
1 'polypeptide(L)'
;NYMVEIAEQALKPVMASNPKDGFRRYVRKVPLGVVMVIAPWNYPYLTAVNTIVPALMAGSAVILKHAAQTLLVGERFQQAFDKAGLPKGLFQNLVMNHGQTEKLLGSGKIDHVNFTGSVAGGRAIEKAAAGTF
;
A
#
# COMPACT_ATOMS: atom_id res chain seq x y z
N ASN A 1 15.97 8.04 -5.24
CA ASN A 1 15.29 6.78 -5.61
C ASN A 1 15.63 5.57 -4.76
N TYR A 2 16.00 5.81 -3.50
CA TYR A 2 16.46 4.76 -2.58
C TYR A 2 15.58 3.49 -2.57
N MET A 3 14.27 3.62 -2.49
CA MET A 3 13.34 2.46 -2.47
C MET A 3 13.46 1.60 -3.73
N VAL A 4 13.61 2.22 -4.89
CA VAL A 4 13.75 1.51 -6.17
C VAL A 4 15.11 0.80 -6.24
N GLU A 5 16.17 1.46 -5.79
CA GLU A 5 17.53 0.92 -5.80
C GLU A 5 17.69 -0.32 -4.92
N ILE A 6 17.02 -0.33 -3.74
CA ILE A 6 17.13 -1.46 -2.81
C ILE A 6 16.10 -2.57 -3.06
N ALA A 7 15.07 -2.33 -3.88
CA ALA A 7 13.89 -3.21 -3.98
C ALA A 7 14.28 -4.65 -4.37
N GLU A 8 15.13 -4.83 -5.36
CA GLU A 8 15.54 -6.16 -5.80
C GLU A 8 16.18 -6.96 -4.67
N GLN A 9 17.14 -6.35 -3.96
CA GLN A 9 17.80 -7.01 -2.84
C GLN A 9 16.86 -7.22 -1.65
N ALA A 10 16.01 -6.22 -1.34
CA ALA A 10 15.07 -6.28 -0.23
C ALA A 10 14.00 -7.37 -0.44
N LEU A 11 13.64 -7.68 -1.68
CA LEU A 11 12.61 -8.66 -2.03
C LEU A 11 13.16 -10.07 -2.29
N LYS A 12 14.48 -10.24 -2.37
CA LYS A 12 15.08 -11.57 -2.55
C LYS A 12 14.66 -12.56 -1.45
N PRO A 13 14.45 -13.83 -1.82
CA PRO A 13 14.26 -14.89 -0.82
C PRO A 13 15.46 -15.00 0.11
N VAL A 14 15.20 -15.22 1.38
CA VAL A 14 16.23 -15.42 2.41
C VAL A 14 16.30 -16.91 2.74
N MET A 15 17.46 -17.53 2.58
CA MET A 15 17.68 -18.91 2.98
C MET A 15 17.66 -19.04 4.50
N ALA A 16 16.80 -19.91 5.03
CA ALA A 16 16.55 -20.06 6.46
C ALA A 16 17.44 -21.12 7.13
N SER A 17 18.20 -21.93 6.38
CA SER A 17 18.98 -23.02 6.94
C SER A 17 20.19 -23.42 6.10
N ASN A 18 21.14 -24.10 6.76
CA ASN A 18 22.26 -24.75 6.11
C ASN A 18 21.77 -25.95 5.27
N PRO A 19 22.14 -26.09 4.01
CA PRO A 19 21.67 -27.16 3.11
C PRO A 19 22.16 -28.58 3.45
N LYS A 20 22.84 -28.78 4.56
CA LYS A 20 23.41 -30.10 4.98
C LYS A 20 22.38 -31.21 5.25
N ASP A 21 21.10 -30.85 5.39
CA ASP A 21 20.03 -31.82 5.69
C ASP A 21 19.22 -32.29 4.47
N GLY A 22 19.63 -31.88 3.25
CA GLY A 22 18.94 -32.26 2.01
C GLY A 22 17.64 -31.50 1.75
N PHE A 23 17.23 -30.57 2.65
CA PHE A 23 16.03 -29.75 2.50
C PHE A 23 16.38 -28.31 2.12
N ARG A 24 15.58 -27.72 1.20
CA ARG A 24 15.62 -26.28 0.93
C ARG A 24 14.56 -25.59 1.78
N ARG A 25 15.01 -24.74 2.71
CA ARG A 25 14.14 -23.91 3.53
C ARG A 25 14.45 -22.44 3.27
N TYR A 26 13.44 -21.66 2.92
CA TYR A 26 13.62 -20.24 2.65
C TYR A 26 12.36 -19.46 2.97
N VAL A 27 12.55 -18.17 3.27
CA VAL A 27 11.46 -17.20 3.41
C VAL A 27 11.37 -16.43 2.09
N ARG A 28 10.24 -16.53 1.42
CA ARG A 28 9.94 -15.75 0.21
C ARG A 28 8.95 -14.65 0.54
N LYS A 29 9.28 -13.45 0.13
CA LYS A 29 8.35 -12.32 0.19
C LYS A 29 7.39 -12.41 -0.99
N VAL A 30 6.11 -12.26 -0.73
CA VAL A 30 5.04 -12.30 -1.71
C VAL A 30 4.23 -11.00 -1.66
N PRO A 31 3.58 -10.59 -2.76
CA PRO A 31 2.67 -9.44 -2.73
C PRO A 31 1.59 -9.61 -1.67
N LEU A 32 1.18 -8.51 -1.05
CA LEU A 32 0.07 -8.50 -0.10
C LEU A 32 -1.29 -8.60 -0.80
N GLY A 33 -1.38 -8.25 -2.07
CA GLY A 33 -2.62 -8.14 -2.82
C GLY A 33 -3.01 -6.69 -3.05
N VAL A 34 -4.18 -6.27 -2.61
CA VAL A 34 -4.67 -4.90 -2.71
C VAL A 34 -4.32 -4.12 -1.45
N VAL A 35 -3.45 -3.14 -1.58
CA VAL A 35 -3.00 -2.27 -0.49
C VAL A 35 -3.74 -0.94 -0.55
N MET A 36 -4.48 -0.60 0.50
CA MET A 36 -5.10 0.71 0.64
C MET A 36 -4.19 1.65 1.42
N VAL A 37 -3.87 2.80 0.83
CA VAL A 37 -3.07 3.87 1.44
C VAL A 37 -3.99 5.03 1.80
N ILE A 38 -4.08 5.36 3.09
CA ILE A 38 -4.83 6.51 3.58
C ILE A 38 -3.82 7.55 4.06
N ALA A 39 -3.69 8.64 3.32
CA ALA A 39 -2.67 9.66 3.52
C ALA A 39 -3.25 10.98 4.05
N PRO A 40 -2.56 11.65 5.01
CA PRO A 40 -2.98 12.91 5.59
C PRO A 40 -2.66 14.10 4.69
N TRP A 41 -3.09 15.29 5.15
CA TRP A 41 -2.88 16.55 4.45
C TRP A 41 -1.47 17.14 4.65
N ASN A 42 -0.82 16.83 5.77
CA ASN A 42 0.55 17.30 6.06
C ASN A 42 1.56 16.35 5.42
N TYR A 43 2.60 16.88 4.79
CA TYR A 43 3.56 16.11 3.98
C TYR A 43 2.89 15.16 2.97
N PRO A 44 1.94 15.66 2.16
CA PRO A 44 0.98 14.82 1.43
C PRO A 44 1.62 13.90 0.40
N TYR A 45 2.71 14.32 -0.24
CA TYR A 45 3.47 13.45 -1.14
C TYR A 45 4.30 12.42 -0.39
N LEU A 46 5.03 12.86 0.64
CA LEU A 46 5.98 12.01 1.36
C LEU A 46 5.29 10.86 2.09
N THR A 47 4.21 11.16 2.81
CA THR A 47 3.47 10.12 3.56
C THR A 47 2.82 9.09 2.64
N ALA A 48 2.34 9.50 1.48
CA ALA A 48 1.74 8.59 0.50
C ALA A 48 2.82 7.74 -0.22
N VAL A 49 3.89 8.37 -0.73
CA VAL A 49 4.90 7.69 -1.55
C VAL A 49 5.64 6.61 -0.78
N ASN A 50 5.84 6.80 0.53
CA ASN A 50 6.53 5.83 1.40
C ASN A 50 5.83 4.48 1.49
N THR A 51 4.54 4.40 1.17
CA THR A 51 3.81 3.13 1.09
C THR A 51 3.52 2.73 -0.35
N ILE A 52 3.14 3.68 -1.22
CA ILE A 52 2.78 3.41 -2.61
C ILE A 52 3.93 2.71 -3.35
N VAL A 53 5.13 3.29 -3.30
CA VAL A 53 6.27 2.76 -4.06
C VAL A 53 6.68 1.37 -3.58
N PRO A 54 6.91 1.10 -2.28
CA PRO A 54 7.22 -0.25 -1.82
C PRO A 54 6.14 -1.27 -2.13
N ALA A 55 4.86 -0.92 -2.02
CA ALA A 55 3.76 -1.83 -2.34
C ALA A 55 3.75 -2.22 -3.82
N LEU A 56 3.88 -1.26 -4.73
CA LEU A 56 3.98 -1.52 -6.17
C LEU A 56 5.24 -2.32 -6.53
N MET A 57 6.40 -1.99 -5.94
CA MET A 57 7.65 -2.74 -6.15
C MET A 57 7.55 -4.19 -5.67
N ALA A 58 6.78 -4.44 -4.61
CA ALA A 58 6.51 -5.78 -4.09
C ALA A 58 5.46 -6.55 -4.92
N GLY A 59 4.86 -5.94 -5.94
CA GLY A 59 3.87 -6.56 -6.83
C GLY A 59 2.42 -6.44 -6.35
N SER A 60 2.14 -5.58 -5.37
CA SER A 60 0.77 -5.30 -4.91
C SER A 60 0.09 -4.24 -5.76
N ALA A 61 -1.24 -4.31 -5.85
CA ALA A 61 -2.05 -3.19 -6.35
C ALA A 61 -2.28 -2.16 -5.23
N VAL A 62 -2.41 -0.90 -5.59
CA VAL A 62 -2.54 0.20 -4.62
C VAL A 62 -3.79 1.03 -4.88
N ILE A 63 -4.57 1.25 -3.84
CA ILE A 63 -5.64 2.25 -3.80
C ILE A 63 -5.20 3.38 -2.88
N LEU A 64 -5.11 4.59 -3.40
CA LEU A 64 -4.82 5.79 -2.61
C LEU A 64 -6.11 6.53 -2.27
N LYS A 65 -6.32 6.80 -0.99
CA LYS A 65 -7.34 7.72 -0.48
C LYS A 65 -6.66 8.88 0.23
N HIS A 66 -6.69 10.05 -0.36
CA HIS A 66 -6.10 11.25 0.23
C HIS A 66 -7.05 11.99 1.18
N ALA A 67 -6.49 12.85 2.05
CA ALA A 67 -7.27 13.78 2.86
C ALA A 67 -8.05 14.77 1.97
N ALA A 68 -9.20 15.25 2.45
CA ALA A 68 -10.06 16.16 1.69
C ALA A 68 -9.35 17.49 1.30
N GLN A 69 -8.39 17.93 2.10
CA GLN A 69 -7.62 19.14 1.84
C GLN A 69 -6.59 18.99 0.71
N THR A 70 -6.25 17.75 0.31
CA THR A 70 -5.13 17.46 -0.59
C THR A 70 -5.51 16.49 -1.71
N LEU A 71 -6.75 16.53 -2.17
CA LEU A 71 -7.27 15.63 -3.23
C LEU A 71 -6.44 15.73 -4.53
N LEU A 72 -6.00 16.93 -4.90
CA LEU A 72 -5.18 17.15 -6.08
C LEU A 72 -3.85 16.35 -6.04
N VAL A 73 -3.32 16.07 -4.85
CA VAL A 73 -2.10 15.25 -4.72
C VAL A 73 -2.36 13.83 -5.19
N GLY A 74 -3.50 13.25 -4.85
CA GLY A 74 -3.90 11.92 -5.34
C GLY A 74 -4.04 11.89 -6.88
N GLU A 75 -4.64 12.92 -7.46
CA GLU A 75 -4.72 13.07 -8.92
C GLU A 75 -3.34 13.19 -9.57
N ARG A 76 -2.41 13.91 -8.96
CA ARG A 76 -1.04 14.02 -9.46
C ARG A 76 -0.28 12.69 -9.42
N PHE A 77 -0.49 11.87 -8.40
CA PHE A 77 0.04 10.50 -8.39
C PHE A 77 -0.56 9.68 -9.54
N GLN A 78 -1.89 9.71 -9.73
CA GLN A 78 -2.54 9.00 -10.83
C GLN A 78 -1.96 9.40 -12.18
N GLN A 79 -1.90 10.71 -12.47
CA GLN A 79 -1.33 11.24 -13.71
C GLN A 79 0.14 10.83 -13.93
N ALA A 80 0.94 10.82 -12.84
CA ALA A 80 2.34 10.44 -12.93
C ALA A 80 2.51 8.95 -13.28
N PHE A 81 1.73 8.06 -12.65
CA PHE A 81 1.78 6.63 -12.94
C PHE A 81 1.21 6.30 -14.33
N ASP A 82 0.13 6.96 -14.74
CA ASP A 82 -0.44 6.80 -16.09
C ASP A 82 0.58 7.22 -17.15
N LYS A 83 1.25 8.37 -16.95
CA LYS A 83 2.30 8.88 -17.85
C LYS A 83 3.54 7.97 -17.88
N ALA A 84 3.86 7.32 -16.77
CA ALA A 84 4.95 6.35 -16.67
C ALA A 84 4.61 4.99 -17.31
N GLY A 85 3.39 4.79 -17.78
CA GLY A 85 2.95 3.54 -18.40
C GLY A 85 2.66 2.41 -17.41
N LEU A 86 2.36 2.74 -16.14
CA LEU A 86 1.95 1.71 -15.19
C LEU A 86 0.68 0.99 -15.69
N PRO A 87 0.63 -0.36 -15.68
CA PRO A 87 -0.56 -1.08 -16.10
C PRO A 87 -1.83 -0.62 -15.37
N LYS A 88 -2.92 -0.49 -16.12
CA LYS A 88 -4.20 -0.05 -15.58
C LYS A 88 -4.65 -0.93 -14.43
N GLY A 89 -5.11 -0.31 -13.35
CA GLY A 89 -5.61 -1.00 -12.17
C GLY A 89 -4.56 -1.26 -11.09
N LEU A 90 -3.26 -1.18 -11.39
CA LEU A 90 -2.22 -1.36 -10.36
C LEU A 90 -2.14 -0.18 -9.38
N PHE A 91 -2.44 1.03 -9.83
CA PHE A 91 -2.61 2.19 -8.96
C PHE A 91 -3.92 2.87 -9.28
N GLN A 92 -4.69 3.22 -8.24
CA GLN A 92 -5.93 3.98 -8.37
C GLN A 92 -6.05 5.02 -7.26
N ASN A 93 -6.32 6.26 -7.64
CA ASN A 93 -6.68 7.31 -6.69
C ASN A 93 -8.21 7.34 -6.54
N LEU A 94 -8.72 7.13 -5.34
CA LEU A 94 -10.16 7.19 -5.04
C LEU A 94 -10.48 8.33 -4.09
N VAL A 95 -11.40 9.20 -4.52
CA VAL A 95 -11.96 10.24 -3.67
C VAL A 95 -13.15 9.65 -2.91
N MET A 96 -12.98 9.50 -1.59
CA MET A 96 -13.97 8.88 -0.72
C MET A 96 -14.12 9.65 0.59
N ASN A 97 -15.33 9.70 1.11
CA ASN A 97 -15.59 10.14 2.49
C ASN A 97 -15.31 9.00 3.49
N HIS A 98 -15.44 9.28 4.78
CA HIS A 98 -15.13 8.31 5.85
C HIS A 98 -16.02 7.07 5.79
N GLY A 99 -17.35 7.24 5.62
CA GLY A 99 -18.29 6.13 5.54
C GLY A 99 -18.06 5.22 4.32
N GLN A 100 -17.70 5.79 3.18
CA GLN A 100 -17.31 5.00 2.00
C GLN A 100 -16.00 4.23 2.25
N THR A 101 -15.05 4.85 2.95
CA THR A 101 -13.78 4.20 3.33
C THR A 101 -14.03 3.01 4.26
N GLU A 102 -14.83 3.20 5.31
CA GLU A 102 -15.22 2.14 6.25
C GLU A 102 -15.93 0.99 5.54
N LYS A 103 -16.88 1.30 4.64
CA LYS A 103 -17.58 0.30 3.84
C LYS A 103 -16.65 -0.49 2.94
N LEU A 104 -15.67 0.16 2.32
CA LEU A 104 -14.68 -0.53 1.48
C LEU A 104 -13.79 -1.44 2.31
N LEU A 105 -13.30 -0.99 3.45
CA LEU A 105 -12.49 -1.81 4.37
C LEU A 105 -13.26 -3.03 4.87
N GLY A 106 -14.51 -2.86 5.32
CA GLY A 106 -15.36 -3.96 5.78
C GLY A 106 -15.85 -4.91 4.68
N SER A 107 -15.51 -4.65 3.40
CA SER A 107 -15.95 -5.50 2.30
C SER A 107 -15.10 -6.76 2.07
N GLY A 108 -13.95 -6.89 2.73
CA GLY A 108 -13.00 -7.97 2.51
C GLY A 108 -12.27 -7.92 1.15
N LYS A 109 -12.29 -6.76 0.46
CA LYS A 109 -11.62 -6.56 -0.84
C LYS A 109 -10.26 -5.88 -0.73
N ILE A 110 -9.87 -5.51 0.47
CA ILE A 110 -8.57 -4.90 0.80
C ILE A 110 -7.79 -5.90 1.62
N ASP A 111 -6.60 -6.24 1.18
CA ASP A 111 -5.73 -7.21 1.85
C ASP A 111 -4.80 -6.56 2.88
N HIS A 112 -4.56 -5.26 2.75
CA HIS A 112 -3.73 -4.50 3.69
C HIS A 112 -4.11 -3.03 3.68
N VAL A 113 -4.12 -2.39 4.85
CA VAL A 113 -4.32 -0.95 4.97
C VAL A 113 -3.14 -0.29 5.67
N ASN A 114 -2.62 0.77 5.04
CA ASN A 114 -1.65 1.67 5.64
C ASN A 114 -2.31 3.01 5.91
N PHE A 115 -2.37 3.40 7.17
CA PHE A 115 -2.99 4.65 7.61
C PHE A 115 -1.96 5.57 8.26
N THR A 116 -1.93 6.81 7.81
CA THR A 116 -1.24 7.91 8.49
C THR A 116 -2.23 9.02 8.77
N GLY A 117 -2.38 9.39 10.05
CA GLY A 117 -3.33 10.42 10.47
C GLY A 117 -3.47 10.52 11.98
N SER A 118 -4.63 10.96 12.45
CA SER A 118 -4.93 11.08 13.88
C SER A 118 -5.13 9.71 14.54
N VAL A 119 -4.91 9.65 15.86
CA VAL A 119 -5.18 8.45 16.67
C VAL A 119 -6.65 8.00 16.54
N ALA A 120 -7.58 8.95 16.58
CA ALA A 120 -9.01 8.64 16.41
C ALA A 120 -9.32 8.04 15.03
N GLY A 121 -8.71 8.59 13.96
CA GLY A 121 -8.80 8.03 12.61
C GLY A 121 -8.24 6.60 12.54
N GLY A 122 -7.06 6.36 13.13
CA GLY A 122 -6.46 5.03 13.18
C GLY A 122 -7.37 4.01 13.85
N ARG A 123 -7.97 4.34 14.99
CA ARG A 123 -8.94 3.47 15.68
C ARG A 123 -10.19 3.18 14.84
N ALA A 124 -10.68 4.16 14.08
CA ALA A 124 -11.82 3.95 13.19
C ALA A 124 -11.47 2.99 12.05
N ILE A 125 -10.29 3.13 11.45
CA ILE A 125 -9.80 2.25 10.39
C ILE A 125 -9.58 0.83 10.91
N GLU A 126 -8.93 0.66 12.07
CA GLU A 126 -8.74 -0.64 12.73
C GLU A 126 -10.08 -1.35 12.98
N LYS A 127 -11.05 -0.62 13.53
CA LYS A 127 -12.40 -1.15 13.75
C LYS A 127 -13.10 -1.54 12.45
N ALA A 128 -12.98 -0.75 11.39
CA ALA A 128 -13.60 -1.03 10.10
C ALA A 128 -12.97 -2.24 9.39
N ALA A 129 -11.69 -2.50 9.63
CA ALA A 129 -10.95 -3.63 9.05
C ALA A 129 -11.02 -4.90 9.93
N ALA A 130 -11.57 -4.83 11.14
CA ALA A 130 -11.63 -5.97 12.05
C ALA A 130 -12.42 -7.14 11.44
N GLY A 131 -11.80 -8.32 11.41
CA GLY A 131 -12.41 -9.55 10.89
C GLY A 131 -12.42 -9.69 9.36
N THR A 132 -11.68 -8.85 8.64
CA THR A 132 -11.59 -8.91 7.16
C THR A 132 -10.23 -9.42 6.67
N PHE A 133 -9.26 -9.61 7.57
CA PHE A 133 -7.91 -10.15 7.30
C PHE A 133 -7.70 -11.50 7.98
#